data_8edb688596ee0c2258e1d83e713bc253
#
_entry.id   8edb688596ee0c2258e1d83e713bc253
#
_cell.length_a   1.000
_cell.length_b   1.000
_cell.length_c   1.000
_cell.angle_alpha   90.00
_cell.angle_beta   90.00
_cell.angle_gamma   90.00
#
_symmetry.space_group_name_H-M   'P 1'
#
loop_
_entity.id
_entity.type
_entity.pdbx_description
1 polymer ?
#
loop_
_entity_poly.entity_id
_entity_poly.type
_entity_poly.pdbx_seq_one_letter_code
_entity_poly.pdbx_strand_id
1 'polypeptide(L)'
;MHNINRLKDMLVVMEDCILKLDNFNNVYSSIDNVEAKIYMEEGFRGYIRAFQEQLIKYLAHTSKGLYDRKDKMSYDDIIHKHKSVGQLKEVSMDFLLELRKSRNYVAHGYEHPDFQVIYEFYKIYKNEFENVINCLRNTIYEAQNSESEQKRKQKDELYSSLEMAKKLIPLLEGTDEEISQKTGLDVNLIKAIRANR
;
A
#
# COMPACT_ATOMS: atom_id res chain seq x y z
N MET A 1 0.32 -10.96 -4.46
CA MET A 1 1.48 -10.12 -4.13
C MET A 1 1.12 -8.67 -4.45
N HIS A 2 1.21 -7.77 -3.49
CA HIS A 2 0.94 -6.35 -3.73
C HIS A 2 2.14 -5.73 -4.45
N ASN A 3 1.87 -4.85 -5.43
CA ASN A 3 2.96 -4.08 -6.03
C ASN A 3 3.38 -2.97 -5.05
N ILE A 4 4.37 -3.26 -4.21
CA ILE A 4 4.88 -2.38 -3.16
C ILE A 4 5.35 -1.03 -3.74
N ASN A 5 5.97 -1.02 -4.92
CA ASN A 5 6.40 0.23 -5.55
C ASN A 5 5.21 1.14 -5.85
N ARG A 6 4.12 0.57 -6.39
CA ARG A 6 2.89 1.33 -6.63
C ARG A 6 2.26 1.88 -5.35
N LEU A 7 2.32 1.15 -4.24
CA LEU A 7 1.87 1.64 -2.94
C LEU A 7 2.73 2.81 -2.45
N LYS A 8 4.04 2.73 -2.63
CA LYS A 8 4.96 3.84 -2.32
C LYS A 8 4.69 5.08 -3.16
N ASP A 9 4.45 4.92 -4.47
CA ASP A 9 4.13 6.05 -5.35
C ASP A 9 2.84 6.77 -4.90
N MET A 10 1.80 6.02 -4.52
CA MET A 10 0.57 6.60 -3.98
C MET A 10 0.81 7.35 -2.66
N LEU A 11 1.66 6.80 -1.79
CA LEU A 11 2.02 7.42 -0.52
C LEU A 11 2.76 8.74 -0.74
N VAL A 12 3.73 8.79 -1.65
CA VAL A 12 4.47 10.02 -2.02
C VAL A 12 3.52 11.12 -2.49
N VAL A 13 2.53 10.78 -3.31
CA VAL A 13 1.52 11.77 -3.77
C VAL A 13 0.68 12.31 -2.60
N MET A 14 0.29 11.45 -1.66
CA MET A 14 -0.47 11.88 -0.48
C MET A 14 0.37 12.77 0.44
N GLU A 15 1.65 12.46 0.64
CA GLU A 15 2.59 13.28 1.40
C GLU A 15 2.80 14.65 0.77
N ASP A 16 2.95 14.71 -0.55
CA ASP A 16 3.04 15.98 -1.30
C ASP A 16 1.77 16.83 -1.15
N CYS A 17 0.59 16.19 -1.16
CA CYS A 17 -0.67 16.90 -0.88
C CYS A 17 -0.67 17.54 0.52
N ILE A 18 -0.26 16.81 1.57
CA ILE A 18 -0.19 17.36 2.93
C ILE A 18 0.79 18.53 3.00
N LEU A 19 1.97 18.37 2.42
CA LEU A 19 2.97 19.45 2.38
C LEU A 19 2.43 20.73 1.75
N LYS A 20 1.69 20.62 0.64
CA LYS A 20 1.07 21.76 -0.04
C LYS A 20 -0.07 22.38 0.77
N LEU A 21 -0.88 21.56 1.44
CA LEU A 21 -1.94 22.02 2.33
C LEU A 21 -1.37 22.78 3.54
N ASP A 22 -0.29 22.27 4.13
CA ASP A 22 0.39 22.92 5.26
C ASP A 22 1.01 24.26 4.88
N ASN A 23 1.62 24.34 3.70
CA ASN A 23 2.24 25.55 3.22
C ASN A 23 1.23 26.59 2.68
N PHE A 24 -0.03 26.23 2.54
CA PHE A 24 -1.05 27.09 1.95
C PHE A 24 -1.12 28.47 2.64
N ASN A 25 -1.20 28.51 3.96
CA ASN A 25 -1.33 29.75 4.73
C ASN A 25 -0.14 30.70 4.56
N ASN A 26 1.06 30.13 4.43
CA ASN A 26 2.29 30.93 4.29
C ASN A 26 2.28 31.75 3.00
N VAL A 27 1.59 31.25 1.98
CA VAL A 27 1.52 31.89 0.67
C VAL A 27 0.21 32.69 0.52
N TYR A 28 -0.92 32.12 0.93
CA TYR A 28 -2.25 32.71 0.74
C TYR A 28 -2.40 34.09 1.39
N SER A 29 -1.85 34.27 2.60
CA SER A 29 -1.89 35.53 3.33
C SER A 29 -1.08 36.65 2.67
N SER A 30 -0.09 36.32 1.83
CA SER A 30 0.76 37.27 1.12
C SER A 30 0.21 37.70 -0.25
N ILE A 31 -0.90 37.13 -0.69
CA ILE A 31 -1.49 37.42 -2.00
C ILE A 31 -2.53 38.53 -1.86
N ASP A 32 -2.32 39.64 -2.58
CA ASP A 32 -3.30 40.73 -2.66
C ASP A 32 -4.25 40.59 -3.86
N ASN A 33 -3.83 39.88 -4.90
CA ASN A 33 -4.64 39.71 -6.12
C ASN A 33 -5.79 38.72 -5.88
N VAL A 34 -7.02 39.16 -6.08
CA VAL A 34 -8.24 38.36 -5.84
C VAL A 34 -8.31 37.13 -6.76
N GLU A 35 -7.93 37.28 -8.02
CA GLU A 35 -7.96 36.17 -8.98
C GLU A 35 -6.93 35.09 -8.58
N ALA A 36 -5.73 35.48 -8.14
CA ALA A 36 -4.72 34.56 -7.63
C ALA A 36 -5.19 33.83 -6.36
N LYS A 37 -5.95 34.52 -5.48
CA LYS A 37 -6.58 33.84 -4.33
C LYS A 37 -7.55 32.75 -4.74
N ILE A 38 -8.41 33.01 -5.71
CA ILE A 38 -9.39 32.03 -6.23
C ILE A 38 -8.64 30.80 -6.77
N TYR A 39 -7.58 30.98 -7.57
CA TYR A 39 -6.78 29.83 -8.06
C TYR A 39 -6.11 29.03 -6.94
N MET A 40 -5.65 29.71 -5.89
CA MET A 40 -5.08 29.00 -4.74
C MET A 40 -6.12 28.21 -3.97
N GLU A 41 -7.31 28.75 -3.77
CA GLU A 41 -8.43 28.07 -3.13
C GLU A 41 -8.85 26.82 -3.90
N GLU A 42 -8.91 26.89 -5.24
CA GLU A 42 -9.15 25.73 -6.10
C GLU A 42 -8.02 24.72 -6.01
N GLY A 43 -6.77 25.17 -5.95
CA GLY A 43 -5.62 24.31 -5.72
C GLY A 43 -5.73 23.56 -4.39
N PHE A 44 -6.11 24.23 -3.32
CA PHE A 44 -6.32 23.64 -1.99
C PHE A 44 -7.39 22.53 -2.02
N ARG A 45 -8.55 22.81 -2.61
CA ARG A 45 -9.62 21.80 -2.84
C ARG A 45 -9.09 20.61 -3.66
N GLY A 46 -8.28 20.90 -4.68
CA GLY A 46 -7.63 19.91 -5.53
C GLY A 46 -6.72 18.96 -4.75
N TYR A 47 -5.94 19.47 -3.78
CA TYR A 47 -5.07 18.63 -2.94
C TYR A 47 -5.86 17.72 -1.99
N ILE A 48 -6.91 18.20 -1.35
CA ILE A 48 -7.81 17.38 -0.53
C ILE A 48 -8.41 16.24 -1.37
N ARG A 49 -8.90 16.57 -2.57
CA ARG A 49 -9.43 15.57 -3.50
C ARG A 49 -8.37 14.56 -3.94
N ALA A 50 -7.18 15.02 -4.32
CA ALA A 50 -6.09 14.15 -4.76
C ALA A 50 -5.66 13.20 -3.65
N PHE A 51 -5.53 13.69 -2.41
CA PHE A 51 -5.24 12.87 -1.24
C PHE A 51 -6.27 11.74 -1.09
N GLN A 52 -7.55 12.09 -1.12
CA GLN A 52 -8.62 11.11 -0.98
C GLN A 52 -8.63 10.07 -2.11
N GLU A 53 -8.46 10.50 -3.36
CA GLU A 53 -8.41 9.58 -4.49
C GLU A 53 -7.24 8.59 -4.39
N GLN A 54 -6.08 9.04 -3.91
CA GLN A 54 -4.94 8.16 -3.69
C GLN A 54 -5.16 7.21 -2.51
N LEU A 55 -5.75 7.69 -1.42
CA LEU A 55 -6.12 6.85 -0.29
C LEU A 55 -7.01 5.69 -0.73
N ILE A 56 -8.07 5.96 -1.48
CA ILE A 56 -8.99 4.93 -1.95
C ILE A 56 -8.32 3.95 -2.91
N LYS A 57 -7.50 4.45 -3.83
CA LYS A 57 -6.70 3.58 -4.72
C LYS A 57 -5.76 2.68 -3.93
N TYR A 58 -5.11 3.21 -2.89
CA TYR A 58 -4.23 2.46 -2.01
C TYR A 58 -5.00 1.36 -1.29
N LEU A 59 -6.10 1.71 -0.62
CA LEU A 59 -6.94 0.77 0.11
C LEU A 59 -7.53 -0.32 -0.81
N ALA A 60 -8.06 0.06 -1.97
CA ALA A 60 -8.54 -0.89 -2.96
C ALA A 60 -7.43 -1.82 -3.50
N HIS A 61 -6.18 -1.34 -3.57
CA HIS A 61 -5.05 -2.14 -4.00
C HIS A 61 -4.62 -3.15 -2.93
N THR A 62 -4.59 -2.74 -1.66
CA THR A 62 -4.25 -3.60 -0.52
C THR A 62 -5.37 -4.56 -0.15
N SER A 63 -6.61 -4.27 -0.56
CA SER A 63 -7.78 -5.14 -0.37
C SER A 63 -7.75 -6.43 -1.22
N LYS A 64 -6.86 -6.52 -2.23
CA LYS A 64 -6.73 -7.72 -3.06
C LYS A 64 -6.28 -8.91 -2.20
N GLY A 65 -7.20 -9.77 -1.85
CA GLY A 65 -7.02 -10.91 -0.94
C GLY A 65 -7.84 -10.82 0.34
N LEU A 66 -8.40 -9.64 0.66
CA LEU A 66 -9.34 -9.45 1.76
C LEU A 66 -10.80 -9.66 1.33
N TYR A 67 -11.06 -9.73 0.01
CA TYR A 67 -12.41 -9.81 -0.57
C TYR A 67 -12.49 -10.79 -1.73
N ASP A 68 -13.63 -11.42 -1.85
CA ASP A 68 -14.01 -12.13 -3.06
C ASP A 68 -14.30 -11.11 -4.17
N ARG A 69 -13.70 -11.28 -5.36
CA ARG A 69 -13.69 -10.30 -6.47
C ARG A 69 -15.06 -9.98 -7.07
N LYS A 70 -16.13 -10.63 -6.60
CA LYS A 70 -17.48 -10.52 -7.17
C LYS A 70 -18.28 -9.33 -6.66
N ASP A 71 -17.94 -8.77 -5.51
CA ASP A 71 -18.68 -7.69 -4.90
C ASP A 71 -18.09 -6.32 -5.24
N LYS A 72 -18.90 -5.45 -5.86
CA LYS A 72 -18.58 -4.03 -6.01
C LYS A 72 -18.70 -3.40 -4.63
N MET A 73 -17.56 -3.24 -3.97
CA MET A 73 -17.54 -2.64 -2.64
C MET A 73 -17.71 -1.12 -2.71
N SER A 74 -18.56 -0.60 -1.84
CA SER A 74 -18.67 0.83 -1.63
C SER A 74 -17.42 1.38 -0.92
N TYR A 75 -17.25 2.70 -0.95
CA TYR A 75 -16.21 3.38 -0.18
C TYR A 75 -16.27 3.01 1.31
N ASP A 76 -17.47 2.99 1.88
CA ASP A 76 -17.67 2.70 3.30
C ASP A 76 -17.26 1.27 3.64
N ASP A 77 -17.62 0.29 2.79
CA ASP A 77 -17.23 -1.09 2.99
C ASP A 77 -15.70 -1.25 3.01
N ILE A 78 -15.00 -0.58 2.09
CA ILE A 78 -13.52 -0.59 2.03
C ILE A 78 -12.95 -0.04 3.34
N ILE A 79 -13.41 1.13 3.80
CA ILE A 79 -12.92 1.76 5.03
C ILE A 79 -13.22 0.90 6.25
N HIS A 80 -14.46 0.44 6.43
CA HIS A 80 -14.85 -0.40 7.55
C HIS A 80 -13.99 -1.66 7.63
N LYS A 81 -13.71 -2.28 6.49
CA LYS A 81 -12.88 -3.47 6.43
C LYS A 81 -11.43 -3.18 6.84
N HIS A 82 -10.82 -2.15 6.26
CA HIS A 82 -9.44 -1.79 6.62
C HIS A 82 -9.32 -1.40 8.10
N LYS A 83 -10.32 -0.76 8.68
CA LYS A 83 -10.39 -0.52 10.12
C LYS A 83 -10.51 -1.83 10.91
N SER A 84 -11.36 -2.76 10.49
CA SER A 84 -11.57 -4.03 11.19
C SER A 84 -10.31 -4.93 11.21
N VAL A 85 -9.43 -4.82 10.22
CA VAL A 85 -8.15 -5.54 10.18
C VAL A 85 -6.98 -4.73 10.77
N GLY A 86 -7.25 -3.55 11.34
CA GLY A 86 -6.28 -2.75 12.06
C GLY A 86 -5.37 -1.86 11.20
N GLN A 87 -5.53 -1.83 9.87
CA GLN A 87 -4.68 -1.02 8.99
C GLN A 87 -4.85 0.49 9.16
N LEU A 88 -6.05 0.95 9.56
CA LEU A 88 -6.37 2.36 9.82
C LEU A 88 -6.76 2.58 11.29
N LYS A 89 -6.21 1.81 12.22
CA LYS A 89 -6.64 1.83 13.63
C LYS A 89 -6.52 3.20 14.29
N GLU A 90 -5.46 3.96 13.99
CA GLU A 90 -5.17 5.29 14.55
C GLU A 90 -5.97 6.42 13.88
N VAL A 91 -6.69 6.15 12.79
CA VAL A 91 -7.45 7.16 12.04
C VAL A 91 -8.90 7.16 12.51
N SER A 92 -9.50 8.32 12.80
CA SER A 92 -10.89 8.39 13.24
C SER A 92 -11.86 8.03 12.09
N MET A 93 -12.99 7.40 12.42
CA MET A 93 -14.02 7.10 11.44
C MET A 93 -14.70 8.38 10.95
N ASP A 94 -14.91 9.33 11.85
CA ASP A 94 -15.55 10.63 11.53
C ASP A 94 -14.74 11.38 10.46
N PHE A 95 -13.40 11.41 10.61
CA PHE A 95 -12.54 11.99 9.58
C PHE A 95 -12.72 11.31 8.22
N LEU A 96 -12.70 9.99 8.18
CA LEU A 96 -12.81 9.23 6.93
C LEU A 96 -14.16 9.46 6.25
N LEU A 97 -15.25 9.57 7.00
CA LEU A 97 -16.57 9.87 6.47
C LEU A 97 -16.70 11.32 6.00
N GLU A 98 -16.15 12.28 6.75
CA GLU A 98 -16.13 13.69 6.35
C GLU A 98 -15.22 13.92 5.12
N LEU A 99 -14.08 13.25 5.03
CA LEU A 99 -13.22 13.27 3.86
C LEU A 99 -13.96 12.77 2.62
N ARG A 100 -14.81 11.73 2.75
CA ARG A 100 -15.68 11.28 1.66
C ARG A 100 -16.70 12.34 1.25
N LYS A 101 -17.35 12.99 2.21
CA LYS A 101 -18.32 14.05 1.91
C LYS A 101 -17.69 15.20 1.14
N SER A 102 -16.49 15.62 1.56
CA SER A 102 -15.77 16.71 0.88
C SER A 102 -15.51 16.43 -0.61
N ARG A 103 -15.25 15.17 -0.99
CA ARG A 103 -15.14 14.78 -2.40
C ARG A 103 -16.46 14.88 -3.17
N ASN A 104 -17.55 14.42 -2.56
CA ASN A 104 -18.83 14.34 -3.25
C ASN A 104 -19.34 15.75 -3.62
N TYR A 105 -19.08 16.74 -2.80
CA TYR A 105 -19.36 18.15 -3.12
C TYR A 105 -18.60 18.62 -4.36
N VAL A 106 -17.34 18.22 -4.54
CA VAL A 106 -16.51 18.64 -5.68
C VAL A 106 -16.85 17.84 -6.96
N ALA A 107 -17.32 16.59 -6.84
CA ALA A 107 -17.50 15.69 -8.00
C ALA A 107 -18.84 15.86 -8.72
N HIS A 108 -19.88 16.37 -8.07
CA HIS A 108 -21.25 16.36 -8.60
C HIS A 108 -21.79 17.71 -9.04
N GLY A 109 -20.95 18.77 -9.08
CA GLY A 109 -21.33 20.07 -9.65
C GLY A 109 -22.45 20.81 -8.90
N TYR A 110 -22.88 20.30 -7.75
CA TYR A 110 -23.69 21.03 -6.81
C TYR A 110 -22.79 22.03 -6.10
N GLU A 111 -23.22 23.26 -5.95
CA GLU A 111 -22.52 24.40 -5.36
C GLU A 111 -21.22 24.00 -4.63
N HIS A 112 -20.07 24.40 -5.20
CA HIS A 112 -18.77 24.14 -4.57
C HIS A 112 -18.86 24.56 -3.10
N PRO A 113 -18.53 23.69 -2.14
CA PRO A 113 -18.55 24.09 -0.75
C PRO A 113 -17.67 25.33 -0.62
N ASP A 114 -18.14 26.30 0.17
CA ASP A 114 -17.36 27.47 0.47
C ASP A 114 -15.93 27.02 0.84
N PHE A 115 -14.94 27.69 0.26
CA PHE A 115 -13.54 27.41 0.55
C PHE A 115 -13.31 27.36 2.07
N GLN A 116 -13.95 28.24 2.83
CA GLN A 116 -13.82 28.29 4.27
C GLN A 116 -14.23 26.97 4.94
N VAL A 117 -15.25 26.28 4.45
CA VAL A 117 -15.70 24.99 4.98
C VAL A 117 -14.63 23.91 4.78
N ILE A 118 -14.03 23.85 3.59
CA ILE A 118 -12.96 22.88 3.28
C ILE A 118 -11.68 23.21 4.07
N TYR A 119 -11.38 24.48 4.23
CA TYR A 119 -10.23 24.93 4.98
C TYR A 119 -10.36 24.61 6.48
N GLU A 120 -11.54 24.87 7.09
CA GLU A 120 -11.79 24.49 8.49
C GLU A 120 -11.78 22.98 8.69
N PHE A 121 -12.33 22.21 7.74
CA PHE A 121 -12.19 20.74 7.74
C PHE A 121 -10.72 20.31 7.84
N TYR A 122 -9.85 20.87 7.00
CA TYR A 122 -8.43 20.53 7.05
C TYR A 122 -7.79 20.90 8.40
N LYS A 123 -8.09 22.08 8.94
CA LYS A 123 -7.57 22.53 10.25
C LYS A 123 -7.97 21.59 11.39
N ILE A 124 -9.23 21.18 11.41
CA ILE A 124 -9.77 20.28 12.45
C ILE A 124 -9.10 18.90 12.36
N TYR A 125 -8.91 18.39 11.15
CA TYR A 125 -8.47 17.02 10.94
C TYR A 125 -7.01 16.91 10.48
N LYS A 126 -6.20 17.96 10.59
CA LYS A 126 -4.81 17.96 10.14
C LYS A 126 -4.02 16.72 10.61
N ASN A 127 -4.09 16.40 11.89
CA ASN A 127 -3.40 15.26 12.46
C ASN A 127 -3.90 13.91 11.91
N GLU A 128 -5.15 13.84 11.49
CA GLU A 128 -5.72 12.62 10.89
C GLU A 128 -5.13 12.33 9.50
N PHE A 129 -4.81 13.36 8.71
CA PHE A 129 -4.08 13.19 7.46
C PHE A 129 -2.71 12.56 7.71
N GLU A 130 -1.98 13.00 8.74
CA GLU A 130 -0.69 12.42 9.13
C GLU A 130 -0.85 10.99 9.66
N ASN A 131 -1.89 10.72 10.47
CA ASN A 131 -2.20 9.38 10.96
C ASN A 131 -2.45 8.39 9.81
N VAL A 132 -3.16 8.82 8.76
CA VAL A 132 -3.33 8.00 7.54
C VAL A 132 -1.96 7.63 6.97
N ILE A 133 -1.09 8.61 6.72
CA ILE A 133 0.25 8.37 6.17
C ILE A 133 1.03 7.36 7.02
N ASN A 134 1.02 7.53 8.34
CA ASN A 134 1.73 6.65 9.25
C ASN A 134 1.18 5.22 9.22
N CYS A 135 -0.14 5.04 9.22
CA CYS A 135 -0.78 3.74 9.08
C CYS A 135 -0.39 3.04 7.76
N LEU A 136 -0.38 3.79 6.64
CA LEU A 136 -0.05 3.24 5.33
C LEU A 136 1.44 2.89 5.20
N ARG A 137 2.34 3.69 5.79
CA ARG A 137 3.79 3.36 5.87
C ARG A 137 4.02 2.06 6.63
N ASN A 138 3.35 1.88 7.76
CA ASN A 138 3.45 0.66 8.55
C ASN A 138 2.98 -0.56 7.76
N THR A 139 1.89 -0.44 7.01
CA THR A 139 1.41 -1.52 6.12
C THR A 139 2.45 -1.90 5.06
N ILE A 140 3.14 -0.93 4.44
CA ILE A 140 4.21 -1.19 3.47
C ILE A 140 5.40 -1.88 4.17
N TYR A 141 5.79 -1.42 5.34
CA TYR A 141 6.91 -1.98 6.10
C TYR A 141 6.65 -3.45 6.49
N GLU A 142 5.47 -3.76 7.00
CA GLU A 142 5.06 -5.11 7.34
C GLU A 142 5.05 -6.05 6.12
N ALA A 143 4.54 -5.56 4.98
CA ALA A 143 4.53 -6.32 3.74
C ALA A 143 5.96 -6.63 3.24
N GLN A 144 6.90 -5.68 3.34
CA GLN A 144 8.30 -5.87 2.95
C GLN A 144 9.02 -6.89 3.85
N ASN A 145 8.77 -6.82 5.16
CA ASN A 145 9.36 -7.75 6.11
C ASN A 145 8.85 -9.19 5.89
N SER A 146 7.55 -9.35 5.67
CA SER A 146 6.95 -10.64 5.37
C SER A 146 7.52 -11.28 4.09
N GLU A 147 7.72 -10.49 3.04
CA GLU A 147 8.35 -10.98 1.80
C GLU A 147 9.81 -11.40 2.01
N SER A 148 10.56 -10.63 2.80
CA SER A 148 11.98 -10.96 3.09
C SER A 148 12.11 -12.21 3.94
N GLU A 149 11.24 -12.40 4.92
CA GLU A 149 11.20 -13.63 5.75
C GLU A 149 10.80 -14.86 4.93
N GLN A 150 9.81 -14.74 4.05
CA GLN A 150 9.43 -15.84 3.15
C GLN A 150 10.57 -16.25 2.22
N LYS A 151 11.26 -15.29 1.61
CA LYS A 151 12.45 -15.57 0.77
C LYS A 151 13.57 -16.23 1.57
N ARG A 152 13.80 -15.81 2.82
CA ARG A 152 14.79 -16.42 3.70
C ARG A 152 14.42 -17.86 4.03
N LYS A 153 13.19 -18.14 4.45
CA LYS A 153 12.69 -19.49 4.72
C LYS A 153 12.84 -20.41 3.50
N GLN A 154 12.41 -19.97 2.32
CA GLN A 154 12.56 -20.73 1.08
C GLN A 154 14.03 -21.05 0.76
N LYS A 155 14.93 -20.10 1.00
CA LYS A 155 16.37 -20.30 0.83
C LYS A 155 16.92 -21.31 1.82
N ASP A 156 16.54 -21.21 3.09
CA ASP A 156 16.98 -22.13 4.15
C ASP A 156 16.46 -23.56 3.90
N GLU A 157 15.20 -23.70 3.45
CA GLU A 157 14.62 -25.00 3.04
C GLU A 157 15.37 -25.60 1.83
N LEU A 158 15.69 -24.76 0.83
CA LEU A 158 16.45 -25.20 -0.32
C LEU A 158 17.86 -25.67 0.07
N TYR A 159 18.56 -24.93 0.94
CA TYR A 159 19.88 -25.33 1.44
C TYR A 159 19.82 -26.62 2.24
N SER A 160 18.84 -26.79 3.13
CA SER A 160 18.64 -28.02 3.90
C SER A 160 18.38 -29.21 2.99
N SER A 161 17.52 -29.05 1.98
CA SER A 161 17.24 -30.09 0.98
C SER A 161 18.47 -30.45 0.16
N LEU A 162 19.28 -29.47 -0.24
CA LEU A 162 20.53 -29.69 -0.97
C LEU A 162 21.56 -30.44 -0.12
N GLU A 163 21.74 -30.08 1.14
CA GLU A 163 22.65 -30.77 2.06
C GLU A 163 22.21 -32.22 2.32
N MET A 164 20.90 -32.49 2.45
CA MET A 164 20.38 -33.85 2.51
C MET A 164 20.68 -34.62 1.22
N ALA A 165 20.44 -34.02 0.07
CA ALA A 165 20.74 -34.65 -1.21
C ALA A 165 22.21 -34.98 -1.37
N LYS A 166 23.13 -34.10 -0.99
CA LYS A 166 24.58 -34.34 -0.98
C LYS A 166 24.98 -35.54 -0.11
N LYS A 167 24.29 -35.79 0.99
CA LYS A 167 24.56 -36.93 1.88
C LYS A 167 23.96 -38.22 1.38
N LEU A 168 22.76 -38.19 0.82
CA LEU A 168 22.01 -39.40 0.45
C LEU A 168 22.33 -39.90 -0.96
N ILE A 169 22.44 -39.02 -1.95
CA ILE A 169 22.67 -39.42 -3.35
C ILE A 169 23.91 -40.31 -3.53
N PRO A 170 25.06 -40.05 -2.86
CA PRO A 170 26.22 -40.94 -2.94
C PRO A 170 25.98 -42.33 -2.39
N LEU A 171 24.99 -42.52 -1.52
CA LEU A 171 24.66 -43.81 -0.90
C LEU A 171 23.62 -44.61 -1.71
N LEU A 172 22.98 -43.99 -2.67
CA LEU A 172 21.97 -44.64 -3.53
C LEU A 172 22.65 -45.41 -4.64
N GLU A 173 22.27 -46.68 -4.78
CA GLU A 173 22.64 -47.54 -5.91
C GLU A 173 21.70 -47.24 -7.10
N GLY A 174 22.25 -47.29 -8.31
CA GLY A 174 21.51 -47.07 -9.56
C GLY A 174 22.09 -45.96 -10.42
N THR A 175 21.49 -45.80 -11.60
CA THR A 175 21.83 -44.71 -12.52
C THR A 175 21.30 -43.36 -12.04
N ASP A 176 21.85 -42.29 -12.58
CA ASP A 176 21.39 -40.91 -12.21
C ASP A 176 19.93 -40.69 -12.60
N GLU A 177 19.48 -41.33 -13.68
CA GLU A 177 18.08 -41.29 -14.16
C GLU A 177 17.14 -42.03 -13.19
N GLU A 178 17.54 -43.21 -12.69
CA GLU A 178 16.79 -43.98 -11.69
C GLU A 178 16.67 -43.22 -10.35
N ILE A 179 17.73 -42.58 -9.93
CA ILE A 179 17.74 -41.76 -8.72
C ILE A 179 16.87 -40.54 -8.91
N SER A 180 16.91 -39.89 -10.08
CA SER A 180 16.04 -38.79 -10.43
C SER A 180 14.56 -39.17 -10.32
N GLN A 181 14.18 -40.34 -10.85
CA GLN A 181 12.80 -40.83 -10.75
C GLN A 181 12.35 -41.09 -9.30
N LYS A 182 13.25 -41.62 -8.46
CA LYS A 182 12.94 -41.92 -7.05
C LYS A 182 12.90 -40.70 -6.15
N THR A 183 13.73 -39.69 -6.43
CA THR A 183 13.90 -38.53 -5.57
C THR A 183 13.16 -37.28 -6.06
N GLY A 184 12.77 -37.23 -7.34
CA GLY A 184 12.21 -36.06 -7.99
C GLY A 184 13.21 -34.93 -8.26
N LEU A 185 14.52 -35.18 -8.04
CA LEU A 185 15.58 -34.20 -8.30
C LEU A 185 16.03 -34.22 -9.76
N ASP A 186 16.48 -33.08 -10.26
CA ASP A 186 17.00 -32.94 -11.61
C ASP A 186 18.26 -33.84 -11.80
N VAL A 187 18.33 -34.54 -12.96
CA VAL A 187 19.44 -35.46 -13.28
C VAL A 187 20.79 -34.74 -13.28
N ASN A 188 20.84 -33.48 -13.78
CA ASN A 188 22.11 -32.74 -13.79
C ASN A 188 22.57 -32.35 -12.38
N LEU A 189 21.63 -32.10 -11.47
CA LEU A 189 21.95 -31.86 -10.06
C LEU A 189 22.53 -33.14 -9.41
N ILE A 190 21.96 -34.29 -9.71
CA ILE A 190 22.47 -35.60 -9.21
C ILE A 190 23.87 -35.84 -9.74
N LYS A 191 24.12 -35.63 -11.04
CA LYS A 191 25.46 -35.75 -11.66
C LYS A 191 26.47 -34.83 -10.99
N ALA A 192 26.08 -33.55 -10.75
CA ALA A 192 26.97 -32.60 -10.07
C ALA A 192 27.31 -33.00 -8.64
N ILE A 193 26.36 -33.56 -7.88
CA ILE A 193 26.57 -34.04 -6.51
C ILE A 193 27.50 -35.26 -6.50
N ARG A 194 27.34 -36.19 -7.46
CA ARG A 194 28.19 -37.37 -7.59
C ARG A 194 29.60 -37.06 -8.05
N ALA A 195 29.77 -36.05 -8.93
CA ALA A 195 31.09 -35.67 -9.44
C ALA A 195 31.96 -34.94 -8.40
N ASN A 196 31.39 -34.42 -7.32
CA ASN A 196 32.09 -33.71 -6.23
C ASN A 196 32.43 -34.66 -5.04
N ARG A 197 32.61 -35.93 -5.34
CA ARG A 197 33.07 -36.96 -4.39
C ARG A 197 34.57 -36.94 -4.13
#